data_35302575a2b7dc6494f1a3687c7687b8
#
_entry.id   35302575a2b7dc6494f1a3687c7687b8
#
_cell.length_a   1.000
_cell.length_b   1.000
_cell.length_c   1.000
_cell.angle_alpha   90.00
_cell.angle_beta   90.00
_cell.angle_gamma   90.00
#
_symmetry.space_group_name_H-M   'P 1'
#
loop_
_entity.id
_entity.type
_entity.pdbx_description
1 polymer ?
#
loop_
_entity_poly.entity_id
_entity_poly.type
_entity_poly.pdbx_seq_one_letter_code
_entity_poly.pdbx_strand_id
1 'polypeptide(L)'
;MFAKVHPAEDVKSGNTGSCHDLVRYLEKETGEGQRFFSHTEQDISPERVIMDIDGNKKALGANDAKFFMLSLNPSQSEQMHLIGRKVDDFKELTPQEKKEVFQKLEAFTRSAMDEYALNFGRDNIRGGQDLMYYARVETERSYHPEDEEVKQGIARIGEPKPGLNLHVHVIVSRKSLDLSLIHISE
;
A
#
# COMPACT_ATOMS: atom_id res chain seq x y z
N MET A 1 9.90 -9.69 6.38
CA MET A 1 8.84 -8.73 5.94
C MET A 1 7.53 -9.09 6.62
N PHE A 2 6.73 -8.09 7.01
CA PHE A 2 5.38 -8.37 7.48
C PHE A 2 4.36 -7.53 6.70
N ALA A 3 3.16 -8.09 6.53
CA ALA A 3 2.01 -7.40 5.99
C ALA A 3 1.07 -7.03 7.15
N LYS A 4 0.54 -5.82 7.15
CA LYS A 4 -0.47 -5.35 8.09
C LYS A 4 -1.73 -5.01 7.30
N VAL A 5 -2.86 -5.60 7.70
CA VAL A 5 -4.19 -5.13 7.28
C VAL A 5 -4.59 -4.01 8.26
N HIS A 6 -4.97 -2.87 7.73
CA HIS A 6 -5.42 -1.75 8.55
C HIS A 6 -6.92 -1.88 8.82
N PRO A 7 -7.36 -1.84 10.09
CA PRO A 7 -8.78 -1.78 10.40
C PRO A 7 -9.41 -0.49 9.85
N ALA A 8 -10.74 -0.49 9.70
CA ALA A 8 -11.47 0.63 9.12
C ALA A 8 -11.24 1.97 9.84
N GLU A 9 -10.98 1.92 11.14
CA GLU A 9 -10.67 3.08 11.98
C GLU A 9 -9.31 3.71 11.71
N ASP A 10 -8.32 2.92 11.22
CA ASP A 10 -7.01 3.42 10.80
C ASP A 10 -7.09 4.15 9.44
N VAL A 11 -8.18 3.95 8.69
CA VAL A 11 -8.42 4.65 7.43
C VAL A 11 -9.14 5.95 7.72
N LYS A 12 -8.47 7.08 7.51
CA LYS A 12 -8.86 8.43 7.94
C LYS A 12 -10.32 8.83 7.66
N SER A 13 -10.95 8.26 6.65
CA SER A 13 -12.36 8.49 6.27
C SER A 13 -13.24 7.24 6.41
N GLY A 14 -12.71 6.18 7.07
CA GLY A 14 -13.36 4.88 7.06
C GLY A 14 -13.29 4.21 5.68
N ASN A 15 -13.92 3.04 5.53
CA ASN A 15 -13.86 2.25 4.30
C ASN A 15 -15.25 1.94 3.69
N THR A 16 -16.30 2.57 4.19
CA THR A 16 -17.68 2.39 3.70
C THR A 16 -18.09 3.41 2.63
N GLY A 17 -17.35 4.52 2.55
CA GLY A 17 -17.53 5.60 1.58
C GLY A 17 -16.66 5.45 0.32
N SER A 18 -16.27 6.59 -0.24
CA SER A 18 -15.28 6.69 -1.32
C SER A 18 -13.87 6.48 -0.79
N CYS A 19 -13.00 5.89 -1.60
CA CYS A 19 -11.58 5.79 -1.28
C CYS A 19 -10.80 7.09 -1.55
N HIS A 20 -11.46 8.17 -1.97
CA HIS A 20 -10.85 9.44 -2.34
C HIS A 20 -9.87 9.98 -1.30
N ASP A 21 -10.28 10.05 -0.03
CA ASP A 21 -9.43 10.64 1.01
C ASP A 21 -8.20 9.79 1.31
N LEU A 22 -8.32 8.46 1.24
CA LEU A 22 -7.18 7.56 1.36
C LEU A 22 -6.19 7.74 0.20
N VAL A 23 -6.69 7.79 -1.03
CA VAL A 23 -5.86 7.99 -2.21
C VAL A 23 -5.13 9.34 -2.13
N ARG A 24 -5.84 10.42 -1.75
CA ARG A 24 -5.24 11.76 -1.59
C ARG A 24 -4.26 11.83 -0.42
N TYR A 25 -4.48 11.08 0.64
CA TYR A 25 -3.53 10.94 1.72
C TYR A 25 -2.22 10.30 1.23
N LEU A 26 -2.31 9.18 0.52
CA LEU A 26 -1.14 8.51 -0.04
C LEU A 26 -0.40 9.37 -1.09
N GLU A 27 -1.07 10.25 -1.81
CA GLU A 27 -0.41 11.19 -2.71
C GLU A 27 0.46 12.23 -1.98
N LYS A 28 0.02 12.67 -0.80
CA LYS A 28 0.71 13.73 -0.05
C LYS A 28 1.94 13.22 0.70
N GLU A 29 1.94 11.98 1.13
CA GLU A 29 3.05 11.39 1.89
C GLU A 29 4.27 11.09 1.04
N THR A 30 4.09 10.92 -0.25
CA THR A 30 5.20 10.67 -1.17
C THR A 30 5.66 11.97 -1.83
N GLY A 31 6.96 12.22 -1.75
CA GLY A 31 7.62 13.18 -2.63
C GLY A 31 7.29 12.90 -4.11
N GLU A 32 7.55 13.85 -4.98
CA GLU A 32 7.18 13.82 -6.40
C GLU A 32 7.45 12.48 -7.09
N GLY A 33 6.45 11.93 -7.78
CA GLY A 33 6.66 11.06 -8.94
C GLY A 33 6.23 9.61 -8.83
N GLN A 34 5.86 9.08 -7.68
CA GLN A 34 5.38 7.69 -7.63
C GLN A 34 3.89 7.62 -8.00
N ARG A 35 3.59 6.96 -9.11
CA ARG A 35 2.22 6.61 -9.49
C ARG A 35 1.80 5.28 -8.88
N PHE A 36 0.52 5.00 -8.91
CA PHE A 36 0.00 3.70 -8.52
C PHE A 36 0.33 2.64 -9.58
N PHE A 37 0.39 1.40 -9.13
CA PHE A 37 0.47 0.22 -10.00
C PHE A 37 -0.52 -0.85 -9.53
N SER A 38 -0.86 -1.76 -10.42
CA SER A 38 -1.70 -2.93 -10.13
C SER A 38 -0.92 -4.22 -10.42
N HIS A 39 -1.63 -5.33 -10.46
CA HIS A 39 -1.02 -6.61 -10.85
C HIS A 39 -0.49 -6.57 -12.28
N THR A 40 -1.20 -5.92 -13.18
CA THR A 40 -0.95 -5.93 -14.63
C THR A 40 -0.54 -4.58 -15.22
N GLU A 41 -0.83 -3.47 -14.53
CA GLU A 41 -0.61 -2.13 -15.05
C GLU A 41 0.35 -1.33 -14.16
N GLN A 42 1.00 -0.33 -14.77
CA GLN A 42 1.87 0.66 -14.11
C GLN A 42 1.42 2.07 -14.43
N ASP A 43 1.98 3.04 -13.74
CA ASP A 43 1.73 4.48 -13.99
C ASP A 43 0.25 4.89 -13.91
N ILE A 44 -0.49 4.27 -12.99
CA ILE A 44 -1.92 4.49 -12.82
C ILE A 44 -2.13 5.79 -12.04
N SER A 45 -3.02 6.66 -12.57
CA SER A 45 -3.32 7.92 -11.90
C SER A 45 -4.22 7.73 -10.68
N PRO A 46 -4.14 8.62 -9.69
CA PRO A 46 -5.00 8.61 -8.52
C PRO A 46 -6.49 8.67 -8.86
N GLU A 47 -6.86 9.44 -9.87
CA GLU A 47 -8.25 9.55 -10.35
C GLU A 47 -8.78 8.22 -10.87
N ARG A 48 -7.93 7.47 -11.58
CA ARG A 48 -8.27 6.13 -12.07
C ARG A 48 -8.49 5.16 -10.90
N VAL A 49 -7.61 5.19 -9.88
CA VAL A 49 -7.76 4.37 -8.66
C VAL A 49 -9.11 4.64 -7.99
N ILE A 50 -9.45 5.92 -7.77
CA ILE A 50 -10.71 6.32 -7.15
C ILE A 50 -11.90 5.81 -7.98
N MET A 51 -11.87 6.04 -9.28
CA MET A 51 -12.97 5.64 -10.18
C MET A 51 -13.18 4.13 -10.15
N ASP A 52 -12.13 3.35 -10.21
CA ASP A 52 -12.21 1.89 -10.29
C ASP A 52 -12.65 1.28 -8.94
N ILE A 53 -12.05 1.68 -7.82
CA ILE A 53 -12.42 1.18 -6.49
C ILE A 53 -13.85 1.59 -6.13
N ASP A 54 -14.20 2.85 -6.31
CA ASP A 54 -15.55 3.35 -5.99
C ASP A 54 -16.62 2.79 -6.93
N GLY A 55 -16.24 2.45 -8.17
CA GLY A 55 -17.09 1.79 -9.14
C GLY A 55 -17.36 0.30 -8.82
N ASN A 56 -16.43 -0.36 -8.14
CA ASN A 56 -16.48 -1.81 -7.85
C ASN A 56 -17.35 -2.17 -6.62
N LYS A 57 -18.52 -1.57 -6.51
CA LYS A 57 -19.40 -1.66 -5.32
C LYS A 57 -20.74 -2.39 -5.55
N LYS A 58 -20.92 -3.07 -6.68
CA LYS A 58 -22.18 -3.77 -6.99
C LYS A 58 -22.61 -4.69 -5.85
N ALA A 59 -23.86 -4.55 -5.40
CA ALA A 59 -24.46 -5.31 -4.29
C ALA A 59 -23.81 -5.10 -2.90
N LEU A 60 -23.00 -4.02 -2.71
CA LEU A 60 -22.58 -3.59 -1.38
C LEU A 60 -23.56 -2.54 -0.85
N GLY A 61 -23.98 -2.71 0.42
CA GLY A 61 -24.83 -1.74 1.13
C GLY A 61 -24.06 -0.48 1.54
N ALA A 62 -24.77 0.49 2.08
CA ALA A 62 -24.17 1.76 2.53
C ALA A 62 -23.16 1.57 3.67
N ASN A 63 -23.40 0.59 4.54
CA ASN A 63 -22.56 0.31 5.72
C ASN A 63 -21.52 -0.80 5.46
N ASP A 64 -21.48 -1.35 4.26
CA ASP A 64 -20.49 -2.35 3.90
C ASP A 64 -19.15 -1.69 3.59
N ALA A 65 -18.07 -2.28 4.11
CA ALA A 65 -16.72 -1.93 3.68
C ALA A 65 -16.58 -2.12 2.17
N LYS A 66 -16.00 -1.16 1.47
CA LYS A 66 -15.82 -1.19 0.01
C LYS A 66 -14.39 -1.49 -0.40
N PHE A 67 -13.45 -1.13 0.45
CA PHE A 67 -12.02 -1.36 0.26
C PHE A 67 -11.33 -1.58 1.61
N PHE A 68 -10.10 -2.07 1.53
CA PHE A 68 -9.21 -2.23 2.68
C PHE A 68 -7.84 -1.68 2.32
N MET A 69 -7.08 -1.27 3.32
CA MET A 69 -5.69 -0.86 3.17
C MET A 69 -4.79 -1.92 3.78
N LEU A 70 -3.78 -2.34 3.02
CA LEU A 70 -2.68 -3.17 3.52
C LEU A 70 -1.38 -2.37 3.44
N SER A 71 -0.46 -2.64 4.36
CA SER A 71 0.92 -2.14 4.29
C SER A 71 1.88 -3.31 4.26
N LEU A 72 2.78 -3.31 3.28
CA LEU A 72 3.88 -4.25 3.18
C LEU A 72 5.15 -3.54 3.67
N ASN A 73 5.74 -4.07 4.74
CA ASN A 73 6.82 -3.41 5.46
C ASN A 73 8.06 -4.31 5.47
N PRO A 74 9.01 -4.08 4.55
CA PRO A 74 10.30 -4.76 4.60
C PRO A 74 11.09 -4.32 5.85
N SER A 75 11.75 -5.26 6.51
CA SER A 75 12.70 -4.97 7.57
C SER A 75 13.92 -4.22 7.03
N GLN A 76 14.71 -3.60 7.91
CA GLN A 76 15.93 -2.89 7.51
C GLN A 76 16.89 -3.79 6.71
N SER A 77 17.06 -5.05 7.13
CA SER A 77 17.90 -6.02 6.43
C SER A 77 17.37 -6.37 5.02
N GLU A 78 16.05 -6.48 4.89
CA GLU A 78 15.41 -6.72 3.60
C GLU A 78 15.51 -5.51 2.67
N GLN A 79 15.38 -4.29 3.21
CA GLN A 79 15.58 -3.06 2.45
C GLN A 79 17.01 -2.96 1.91
N MET A 80 18.01 -3.26 2.74
CA MET A 80 19.42 -3.31 2.31
C MET A 80 19.66 -4.39 1.25
N HIS A 81 19.01 -5.56 1.38
CA HIS A 81 19.08 -6.61 0.37
C HIS A 81 18.47 -6.18 -0.97
N LEU A 82 17.33 -5.50 -0.94
CA LEU A 82 16.69 -4.94 -2.14
C LEU A 82 17.60 -3.93 -2.85
N ILE A 83 18.27 -3.08 -2.07
CA ILE A 83 19.19 -2.06 -2.57
C ILE A 83 20.49 -2.70 -3.09
N GLY A 84 20.96 -3.78 -2.46
CA GLY A 84 22.17 -4.49 -2.86
C GLY A 84 23.47 -3.95 -2.22
N ARG A 85 23.38 -2.89 -1.41
CA ARG A 85 24.51 -2.33 -0.64
C ARG A 85 23.99 -1.66 0.65
N LYS A 86 24.89 -1.40 1.58
CA LYS A 86 24.57 -0.65 2.77
C LYS A 86 24.46 0.84 2.45
N VAL A 87 23.36 1.46 2.84
CA VAL A 87 23.12 2.91 2.81
C VAL A 87 22.37 3.30 4.08
N ASP A 88 22.53 4.53 4.48
CA ASP A 88 21.86 5.07 5.67
C ASP A 88 20.59 5.82 5.31
N ASP A 89 20.47 6.34 4.07
CA ASP A 89 19.30 7.05 3.58
C ASP A 89 19.02 6.68 2.12
N PHE A 90 17.74 6.57 1.76
CA PHE A 90 17.29 6.32 0.38
C PHE A 90 17.74 7.42 -0.60
N LYS A 91 17.98 8.63 -0.10
CA LYS A 91 18.45 9.77 -0.92
C LYS A 91 19.87 9.57 -1.47
N GLU A 92 20.67 8.69 -0.86
CA GLU A 92 22.03 8.35 -1.34
C GLU A 92 22.02 7.50 -2.62
N LEU A 93 20.87 6.96 -3.01
CA LEU A 93 20.74 6.15 -4.20
C LEU A 93 20.73 7.01 -5.46
N THR A 94 21.44 6.54 -6.49
CA THR A 94 21.35 7.10 -7.83
C THR A 94 19.94 6.91 -8.41
N PRO A 95 19.52 7.69 -9.42
CA PRO A 95 18.24 7.49 -10.08
C PRO A 95 18.03 6.08 -10.63
N GLN A 96 19.10 5.46 -11.12
CA GLN A 96 19.07 4.09 -11.64
C GLN A 96 18.82 3.07 -10.51
N GLU A 97 19.55 3.17 -9.40
CA GLU A 97 19.36 2.32 -8.22
C GLU A 97 17.93 2.46 -7.65
N LYS A 98 17.41 3.68 -7.56
CA LYS A 98 16.03 3.94 -7.14
C LYS A 98 15.04 3.20 -8.02
N LYS A 99 15.20 3.31 -9.34
CA LYS A 99 14.34 2.60 -10.31
C LYS A 99 14.37 1.09 -10.11
N GLU A 100 15.54 0.52 -9.90
CA GLU A 100 15.70 -0.93 -9.67
C GLU A 100 15.05 -1.38 -8.36
N VAL A 101 15.20 -0.59 -7.29
CA VAL A 101 14.54 -0.86 -6.00
C VAL A 101 13.03 -0.82 -6.14
N PHE A 102 12.48 0.15 -6.85
CA PHE A 102 11.05 0.23 -7.12
C PHE A 102 10.54 -0.98 -7.88
N GLN A 103 11.23 -1.38 -8.95
CA GLN A 103 10.87 -2.57 -9.73
C GLN A 103 10.86 -3.84 -8.86
N LYS A 104 11.84 -3.99 -7.96
CA LYS A 104 11.90 -5.13 -7.03
C LYS A 104 10.74 -5.10 -6.03
N LEU A 105 10.40 -3.92 -5.47
CA LEU A 105 9.27 -3.77 -4.56
C LEU A 105 7.93 -4.02 -5.24
N GLU A 106 7.75 -3.57 -6.47
CA GLU A 106 6.56 -3.86 -7.27
C GLU A 106 6.41 -5.36 -7.55
N ALA A 107 7.50 -6.02 -7.99
CA ALA A 107 7.49 -7.46 -8.22
C ALA A 107 7.16 -8.23 -6.93
N PHE A 108 7.78 -7.82 -5.82
CA PHE A 108 7.48 -8.38 -4.51
C PHE A 108 6.00 -8.18 -4.12
N THR A 109 5.48 -6.97 -4.33
CA THR A 109 4.07 -6.66 -4.03
C THR A 109 3.12 -7.55 -4.82
N ARG A 110 3.39 -7.78 -6.11
CA ARG A 110 2.59 -8.69 -6.94
C ARG A 110 2.61 -10.12 -6.39
N SER A 111 3.79 -10.63 -6.01
CA SER A 111 3.88 -11.97 -5.38
C SER A 111 3.15 -12.03 -4.04
N ALA A 112 3.23 -10.98 -3.21
CA ALA A 112 2.50 -10.92 -1.96
C ALA A 112 0.98 -10.90 -2.17
N MET A 113 0.51 -10.23 -3.23
CA MET A 113 -0.90 -10.21 -3.59
C MET A 113 -1.38 -11.53 -4.23
N ASP A 114 -0.50 -12.29 -4.84
CA ASP A 114 -0.79 -13.67 -5.27
C ASP A 114 -1.07 -14.57 -4.06
N GLU A 115 -0.19 -14.54 -3.07
CA GLU A 115 -0.38 -15.29 -1.82
C GLU A 115 -1.63 -14.82 -1.05
N TYR A 116 -1.86 -13.50 -1.02
CA TYR A 116 -3.06 -12.94 -0.41
C TYR A 116 -4.34 -13.45 -1.08
N ALA A 117 -4.35 -13.54 -2.42
CA ALA A 117 -5.46 -14.07 -3.20
C ALA A 117 -5.72 -15.56 -2.89
N LEU A 118 -4.68 -16.37 -2.80
CA LEU A 118 -4.79 -17.80 -2.50
C LEU A 118 -5.38 -18.07 -1.12
N ASN A 119 -5.17 -17.17 -0.13
CA ASN A 119 -5.75 -17.34 1.20
C ASN A 119 -7.29 -17.28 1.22
N PHE A 120 -7.95 -16.76 0.18
CA PHE A 120 -9.42 -16.79 0.10
C PHE A 120 -9.98 -18.19 -0.18
N GLY A 121 -9.17 -19.13 -0.66
CA GLY A 121 -9.58 -20.53 -0.92
C GLY A 121 -10.75 -20.65 -1.91
N ARG A 122 -10.80 -19.77 -2.93
CA ARG A 122 -11.89 -19.71 -3.89
C ARG A 122 -11.42 -20.12 -5.28
N ASP A 123 -12.21 -20.94 -5.97
CA ASP A 123 -11.87 -21.45 -7.31
C ASP A 123 -11.74 -20.35 -8.37
N ASN A 124 -12.43 -19.23 -8.18
CA ASN A 124 -12.42 -18.08 -9.09
C ASN A 124 -11.38 -17.00 -8.73
N ILE A 125 -10.61 -17.19 -7.65
CA ILE A 125 -9.51 -16.30 -7.24
C ILE A 125 -8.25 -17.16 -7.15
N ARG A 126 -7.42 -17.09 -8.18
CA ARG A 126 -6.23 -17.93 -8.37
C ARG A 126 -4.93 -17.19 -8.17
N GLY A 127 -4.98 -15.85 -8.10
CA GLY A 127 -3.84 -14.99 -7.90
C GLY A 127 -4.22 -13.52 -7.81
N GLY A 128 -3.24 -12.67 -7.62
CA GLY A 128 -3.42 -11.22 -7.47
C GLY A 128 -4.04 -10.56 -8.70
N GLN A 129 -3.89 -11.17 -9.89
CA GLN A 129 -4.54 -10.69 -11.12
C GLN A 129 -6.07 -10.74 -11.07
N ASP A 130 -6.66 -11.55 -10.19
CA ASP A 130 -8.11 -11.65 -10.04
C ASP A 130 -8.65 -10.63 -9.03
N LEU A 131 -7.76 -9.96 -8.30
CA LEU A 131 -8.09 -8.92 -7.34
C LEU A 131 -8.06 -7.54 -7.98
N MET A 132 -8.99 -6.69 -7.60
CA MET A 132 -8.89 -5.27 -7.90
C MET A 132 -8.10 -4.59 -6.77
N TYR A 133 -6.83 -4.32 -7.02
CA TYR A 133 -5.99 -3.60 -6.07
C TYR A 133 -5.08 -2.60 -6.78
N TYR A 134 -4.71 -1.58 -6.05
CA TYR A 134 -3.74 -0.56 -6.45
C TYR A 134 -2.73 -0.36 -5.34
N ALA A 135 -1.47 -0.35 -5.70
CA ALA A 135 -0.38 -0.23 -4.76
C ALA A 135 0.51 0.97 -5.08
N ARG A 136 1.16 1.51 -4.06
CA ARG A 136 2.10 2.61 -4.18
C ARG A 136 3.28 2.37 -3.26
N VAL A 137 4.49 2.53 -3.79
CA VAL A 137 5.73 2.47 -3.00
C VAL A 137 5.93 3.81 -2.33
N GLU A 138 6.32 3.78 -1.06
CA GLU A 138 6.71 4.95 -0.28
C GLU A 138 8.12 4.78 0.27
N THR A 139 8.87 5.87 0.31
CA THR A 139 10.29 5.87 0.68
C THR A 139 10.57 6.59 1.99
N GLU A 140 9.61 7.37 2.48
CA GLU A 140 9.74 8.18 3.68
C GLU A 140 8.62 7.82 4.66
N ARG A 141 8.88 8.02 5.94
CA ARG A 141 7.90 7.97 7.01
C ARG A 141 8.03 9.19 7.89
N SER A 142 6.92 9.69 8.38
CA SER A 142 6.90 10.74 9.38
C SER A 142 6.57 10.20 10.76
N TYR A 143 6.99 10.92 11.79
CA TYR A 143 6.62 10.61 13.15
C TYR A 143 5.15 10.90 13.42
N HIS A 144 4.46 9.93 14.05
CA HIS A 144 3.08 10.02 14.49
C HIS A 144 2.97 10.22 16.01
N PRO A 145 1.83 10.69 16.52
CA PRO A 145 1.62 10.88 17.97
C PRO A 145 1.88 9.62 18.80
N GLU A 146 1.70 8.44 18.20
CA GLU A 146 1.87 7.14 18.86
C GLU A 146 3.33 6.68 18.98
N ASP A 147 4.25 7.32 18.24
CA ASP A 147 5.67 6.97 18.28
C ASP A 147 6.30 7.33 19.63
N GLU A 148 7.13 6.45 20.13
CA GLU A 148 7.78 6.63 21.46
C GLU A 148 8.69 7.86 21.48
N GLU A 149 9.37 8.17 20.39
CA GLU A 149 10.23 9.34 20.25
C GLU A 149 9.42 10.64 20.39
N VAL A 150 8.19 10.66 19.90
CA VAL A 150 7.27 11.81 20.05
C VAL A 150 6.78 11.92 21.49
N LYS A 151 6.39 10.80 22.11
CA LYS A 151 5.94 10.76 23.53
C LYS A 151 7.04 11.20 24.48
N GLN A 152 8.30 10.86 24.17
CA GLN A 152 9.48 11.26 24.95
C GLN A 152 9.99 12.67 24.61
N GLY A 153 9.40 13.37 23.63
CA GLY A 153 9.83 14.70 23.21
C GLY A 153 11.15 14.73 22.43
N ILE A 154 11.60 13.58 21.91
CA ILE A 154 12.83 13.45 21.11
C ILE A 154 12.56 13.90 19.66
N ALA A 155 11.38 13.61 19.14
CA ALA A 155 10.95 13.99 17.78
C ALA A 155 9.61 14.71 17.81
N ARG A 156 9.28 15.41 16.72
CA ARG A 156 8.00 16.11 16.57
C ARG A 156 7.09 15.37 15.59
N ILE A 157 5.78 15.48 15.82
CA ILE A 157 4.76 14.96 14.89
C ILE A 157 4.99 15.56 13.50
N GLY A 158 5.02 14.70 12.46
CA GLY A 158 5.21 15.09 11.07
C GLY A 158 6.68 15.27 10.65
N GLU A 159 7.63 15.15 11.59
CA GLU A 159 9.06 15.14 11.28
C GLU A 159 9.45 13.85 10.55
N PRO A 160 10.29 13.89 9.49
CA PRO A 160 10.72 12.68 8.80
C PRO A 160 11.49 11.73 9.74
N LYS A 161 11.19 10.44 9.67
CA LYS A 161 11.97 9.41 10.37
C LYS A 161 13.29 9.19 9.65
N PRO A 162 14.41 9.07 10.39
CA PRO A 162 15.71 8.80 9.78
C PRO A 162 15.79 7.38 9.22
N GLY A 163 16.73 7.16 8.32
CA GLY A 163 17.07 5.85 7.78
C GLY A 163 16.21 5.40 6.60
N LEU A 164 16.29 4.10 6.31
CA LEU A 164 15.51 3.49 5.24
C LEU A 164 14.08 3.22 5.71
N ASN A 165 13.13 3.78 4.99
CA ASN A 165 11.70 3.71 5.33
C ASN A 165 10.83 3.17 4.18
N LEU A 166 11.42 2.35 3.30
CA LEU A 166 10.72 1.74 2.17
C LEU A 166 9.53 0.90 2.65
N HIS A 167 8.37 1.15 2.09
CA HIS A 167 7.17 0.37 2.33
C HIS A 167 6.19 0.52 1.17
N VAL A 168 5.18 -0.33 1.13
CA VAL A 168 4.16 -0.29 0.08
C VAL A 168 2.78 -0.24 0.72
N HIS A 169 1.98 0.73 0.33
CA HIS A 169 0.55 0.77 0.62
C HIS A 169 -0.24 0.16 -0.51
N VAL A 170 -1.19 -0.71 -0.17
CA VAL A 170 -2.08 -1.38 -1.11
C VAL A 170 -3.51 -1.07 -0.74
N ILE A 171 -4.27 -0.52 -1.69
CA ILE A 171 -5.72 -0.37 -1.59
C ILE A 171 -6.33 -1.54 -2.34
N VAL A 172 -7.05 -2.41 -1.65
CA VAL A 172 -7.73 -3.56 -2.26
C VAL A 172 -9.24 -3.40 -2.15
N SER A 173 -9.94 -3.55 -3.27
CA SER A 173 -11.39 -3.57 -3.27
C SER A 173 -11.92 -4.79 -2.53
N ARG A 174 -13.05 -4.63 -1.81
CA ARG A 174 -13.75 -5.77 -1.21
C ARG A 174 -14.28 -6.78 -2.23
N LYS A 175 -14.32 -6.41 -3.49
CA LYS A 175 -14.71 -7.27 -4.60
C LYS A 175 -13.56 -7.51 -5.56
N SER A 176 -13.49 -8.76 -6.03
CA SER A 176 -12.60 -9.15 -7.12
C SER A 176 -13.01 -8.50 -8.45
N LEU A 177 -12.22 -8.68 -9.48
CA LEU A 177 -12.52 -8.16 -10.81
C LEU A 177 -13.81 -8.74 -11.41
N ASP A 178 -14.15 -9.97 -11.07
CA ASP A 178 -15.42 -10.62 -11.47
C ASP A 178 -16.63 -10.27 -10.58
N LEU A 179 -16.47 -9.28 -9.69
CA LEU A 179 -17.46 -8.79 -8.74
C LEU A 179 -17.86 -9.78 -7.63
N SER A 180 -17.12 -10.87 -7.40
CA SER A 180 -17.33 -11.72 -6.23
C SER A 180 -16.80 -11.03 -4.96
N LEU A 181 -17.47 -11.30 -3.83
CA LEU A 181 -17.05 -10.76 -2.53
C LEU A 181 -15.76 -11.41 -2.08
N ILE A 182 -14.78 -10.62 -1.74
CA ILE A 182 -13.58 -11.04 -1.02
C ILE A 182 -13.89 -10.83 0.46
N HIS A 183 -13.99 -11.90 1.24
CA HIS A 183 -14.07 -11.80 2.69
C HIS A 183 -12.64 -11.66 3.21
N ILE A 184 -12.31 -10.49 3.73
CA ILE A 184 -11.16 -10.32 4.60
C ILE A 184 -11.66 -10.72 5.97
N SER A 185 -11.22 -11.87 6.49
CA SER A 185 -11.43 -12.23 7.90
C SER A 185 -10.62 -11.26 8.75
N GLU A 186 -11.28 -10.55 9.63
CA GLU A 186 -10.65 -9.78 10.69
C GLU A 186 -9.87 -10.69 11.64
#